data_fe72e72ecbdd0ab261702d6b735fbae3
#
_entry.id   fe72e72ecbdd0ab261702d6b735fbae3
#
_cell.length_a   1.000
_cell.length_b   1.000
_cell.length_c   1.000
_cell.angle_alpha   90.00
_cell.angle_beta   90.00
_cell.angle_gamma   90.00
#
_symmetry.space_group_name_H-M   'P 1'
#
loop_
_entity.id
_entity.type
_entity.pdbx_description
1 polymer ?
#
loop_
_entity_poly.entity_id
_entity_poly.type
_entity_poly.pdbx_seq_one_letter_code
_entity_poly.pdbx_strand_id
1 'polypeptide(L)'
;MIELGVNIDHVATLRQARRTYEPDPVWAAVEAHLGGADGITVHLREDRRHIQDHDVRRLRELVHIKLNLEMAATDEMVEIACALKPEMAMLVPEGREEITTESGLDVAGKEARLKSVVAKLADAGIMSSVFIDALPEQVDAAARIGAKVCEIHTGPYAHAFHAKGRDRESAAVVAEIAKIRDAGAAVRALGMRFNAGHALNYFNVQPVASLPGVGELHIGHAIVSRSLFVGLREAVRQMKALIREAAVPFD
;
A
#
# COMPACT_ATOMS: atom_id res chain seq x y z
N MET A 1 14.57 2.22 10.02
CA MET A 1 13.35 1.64 10.65
C MET A 1 12.30 1.54 9.57
N ILE A 2 11.57 0.40 9.48
CA ILE A 2 10.52 0.21 8.47
C ILE A 2 9.30 1.04 8.87
N GLU A 3 8.77 1.80 7.90
CA GLU A 3 7.55 2.59 8.09
C GLU A 3 6.29 1.71 7.92
N LEU A 4 5.21 2.11 8.57
CA LEU A 4 3.88 1.51 8.43
C LEU A 4 2.91 2.53 7.86
N GLY A 5 2.51 2.35 6.60
CA GLY A 5 1.37 3.01 5.98
C GLY A 5 0.09 2.24 6.31
N VAL A 6 -0.83 2.87 7.01
CA VAL A 6 -2.10 2.24 7.37
C VAL A 6 -3.16 2.61 6.35
N ASN A 7 -3.62 1.61 5.57
CA ASN A 7 -4.76 1.81 4.67
C ASN A 7 -6.06 1.74 5.48
N ILE A 8 -6.87 2.81 5.39
CA ILE A 8 -8.11 2.98 6.14
C ILE A 8 -9.38 2.84 5.28
N ASP A 9 -9.27 2.34 4.05
CA ASP A 9 -10.40 2.22 3.11
C ASP A 9 -11.58 1.44 3.69
N HIS A 10 -11.29 0.36 4.44
CA HIS A 10 -12.35 -0.48 4.98
C HIS A 10 -13.13 0.17 6.13
N VAL A 11 -12.61 1.24 6.75
CA VAL A 11 -13.41 2.10 7.63
C VAL A 11 -14.50 2.80 6.82
N ALA A 12 -14.14 3.34 5.66
CA ALA A 12 -15.11 3.91 4.74
C ALA A 12 -16.04 2.85 4.14
N THR A 13 -15.58 1.63 3.87
CA THR A 13 -16.44 0.52 3.43
C THR A 13 -17.56 0.25 4.45
N LEU A 14 -17.23 0.24 5.74
CA LEU A 14 -18.22 0.05 6.80
C LEU A 14 -19.25 1.19 6.83
N ARG A 15 -18.82 2.45 6.67
CA ARG A 15 -19.70 3.61 6.52
C ARG A 15 -20.63 3.46 5.29
N GLN A 16 -20.09 3.04 4.17
CA GLN A 16 -20.83 2.92 2.92
C GLN A 16 -21.81 1.76 2.91
N ALA A 17 -21.64 0.74 3.75
CA ALA A 17 -22.64 -0.32 3.95
C ALA A 17 -24.00 0.23 4.41
N ARG A 18 -24.02 1.40 5.05
CA ARG A 18 -25.25 2.09 5.50
C ARG A 18 -25.42 3.45 4.83
N ARG A 19 -24.45 3.91 4.02
CA ARG A 19 -24.43 5.26 3.41
C ARG A 19 -24.70 6.37 4.43
N THR A 20 -24.00 6.30 5.55
CA THR A 20 -24.14 7.22 6.69
C THR A 20 -22.86 8.07 6.87
N TYR A 21 -22.74 8.78 8.00
CA TYR A 21 -21.60 9.64 8.31
C TYR A 21 -20.51 8.97 9.15
N GLU A 22 -20.79 7.78 9.70
CA GLU A 22 -19.85 7.02 10.52
C GLU A 22 -19.71 5.55 10.09
N PRO A 23 -18.54 4.91 10.38
CA PRO A 23 -17.34 5.55 10.97
C PRO A 23 -16.65 6.52 9.98
N ASP A 24 -16.12 7.64 10.51
CA ASP A 24 -15.44 8.66 9.71
C ASP A 24 -13.96 8.27 9.47
N PRO A 25 -13.49 8.17 8.21
CA PRO A 25 -12.08 7.87 7.88
C PRO A 25 -11.09 8.88 8.48
N VAL A 26 -11.49 10.14 8.68
CA VAL A 26 -10.61 11.15 9.28
C VAL A 26 -10.33 10.81 10.75
N TRP A 27 -11.33 10.36 11.50
CA TRP A 27 -11.12 9.88 12.88
C TRP A 27 -10.25 8.61 12.88
N ALA A 28 -10.45 7.73 11.91
CA ALA A 28 -9.60 6.55 11.76
C ALA A 28 -8.13 6.92 11.52
N ALA A 29 -7.86 7.94 10.71
CA ALA A 29 -6.50 8.43 10.49
C ALA A 29 -5.85 8.95 11.78
N VAL A 30 -6.59 9.67 12.62
CA VAL A 30 -6.10 10.14 13.94
C VAL A 30 -5.78 8.95 14.84
N GLU A 31 -6.68 7.98 14.94
CA GLU A 31 -6.44 6.76 15.74
C GLU A 31 -5.25 5.94 15.24
N ALA A 32 -5.09 5.84 13.92
CA ALA A 32 -3.95 5.15 13.32
C ALA A 32 -2.63 5.88 13.63
N HIS A 33 -2.59 7.21 13.51
CA HIS A 33 -1.43 8.03 13.87
C HIS A 33 -1.05 7.85 15.35
N LEU A 34 -2.02 7.93 16.26
CA LEU A 34 -1.80 7.71 17.69
C LEU A 34 -1.38 6.26 18.02
N GLY A 35 -1.70 5.31 17.15
CA GLY A 35 -1.23 3.92 17.22
C GLY A 35 0.21 3.72 16.73
N GLY A 36 0.82 4.73 16.11
CA GLY A 36 2.19 4.70 15.62
C GLY A 36 2.31 4.45 14.11
N ALA A 37 1.26 4.72 13.32
CA ALA A 37 1.35 4.78 11.86
C ALA A 37 2.31 5.91 11.44
N ASP A 38 3.13 5.64 10.42
CA ASP A 38 4.03 6.62 9.81
C ASP A 38 3.40 7.31 8.61
N GLY A 39 2.35 6.71 8.04
CA GLY A 39 1.56 7.24 6.95
C GLY A 39 0.14 6.70 6.96
N ILE A 40 -0.75 7.43 6.29
CA ILE A 40 -2.12 7.01 6.00
C ILE A 40 -2.22 6.73 4.51
N THR A 41 -2.79 5.60 4.16
CA THR A 41 -3.08 5.22 2.78
C THR A 41 -4.58 5.18 2.57
N VAL A 42 -5.04 5.78 1.48
CA VAL A 42 -6.42 5.73 1.03
C VAL A 42 -6.47 5.52 -0.49
N HIS A 43 -7.40 4.68 -0.93
CA HIS A 43 -7.66 4.46 -2.34
C HIS A 43 -8.93 5.21 -2.77
N LEU A 44 -8.76 6.28 -3.54
CA LEU A 44 -9.88 6.94 -4.19
C LEU A 44 -10.17 6.24 -5.52
N ARG A 45 -11.05 5.25 -5.48
CA ARG A 45 -11.45 4.51 -6.68
C ARG A 45 -12.32 5.35 -7.61
N GLU A 46 -12.27 5.07 -8.92
CA GLU A 46 -13.13 5.73 -9.90
C GLU A 46 -14.63 5.55 -9.58
N ASP A 47 -15.02 4.40 -9.03
CA ASP A 47 -16.41 4.09 -8.65
C ASP A 47 -16.83 4.61 -7.26
N ARG A 48 -15.91 5.22 -6.50
CA ARG A 48 -16.19 5.77 -5.16
C ARG A 48 -16.89 4.80 -4.21
N ARG A 49 -16.63 3.47 -4.31
CA ARG A 49 -17.33 2.46 -3.50
C ARG A 49 -17.09 2.58 -1.99
N HIS A 50 -16.00 3.22 -1.56
CA HIS A 50 -15.68 3.45 -0.14
C HIS A 50 -15.22 4.90 0.14
N ILE A 51 -13.96 5.23 -0.07
CA ILE A 51 -13.44 6.60 0.09
C ILE A 51 -14.12 7.53 -0.92
N GLN A 52 -14.48 8.73 -0.46
CA GLN A 52 -15.16 9.76 -1.24
C GLN A 52 -14.23 10.98 -1.43
N ASP A 53 -14.52 11.81 -2.41
CA ASP A 53 -13.74 13.02 -2.70
C ASP A 53 -13.63 13.98 -1.51
N HIS A 54 -14.66 14.06 -0.67
CA HIS A 54 -14.61 14.88 0.53
C HIS A 54 -13.70 14.30 1.62
N ASP A 55 -13.57 12.95 1.69
CA ASP A 55 -12.68 12.29 2.64
C ASP A 55 -11.23 12.67 2.36
N VAL A 56 -10.78 12.54 1.10
CA VAL A 56 -9.38 12.83 0.74
C VAL A 56 -9.02 14.29 0.98
N ARG A 57 -9.94 15.24 0.73
CA ARG A 57 -9.73 16.65 1.04
C ARG A 57 -9.57 16.88 2.55
N ARG A 58 -10.47 16.32 3.36
CA ARG A 58 -10.40 16.44 4.83
C ARG A 58 -9.17 15.76 5.41
N LEU A 59 -8.78 14.59 4.88
CA LEU A 59 -7.57 13.91 5.29
C LEU A 59 -6.34 14.77 4.99
N ARG A 60 -6.27 15.39 3.80
CA ARG A 60 -5.15 16.27 3.44
C ARG A 60 -5.02 17.50 4.36
N GLU A 61 -6.12 18.04 4.82
CA GLU A 61 -6.14 19.20 5.73
C GLU A 61 -5.74 18.84 7.17
N LEU A 62 -6.08 17.64 7.64
CA LEU A 62 -6.01 17.26 9.06
C LEU A 62 -4.89 16.25 9.38
N VAL A 63 -4.41 15.49 8.40
CA VAL A 63 -3.34 14.51 8.62
C VAL A 63 -1.97 15.19 8.46
N HIS A 64 -1.15 15.13 9.52
CA HIS A 64 0.19 15.72 9.55
C HIS A 64 1.33 14.71 9.36
N ILE A 65 0.97 13.44 9.11
CA ILE A 65 1.90 12.40 8.66
C ILE A 65 1.68 12.17 7.17
N LYS A 66 2.54 11.36 6.54
CA LYS A 66 2.48 11.09 5.10
C LYS A 66 1.09 10.61 4.67
N LEU A 67 0.52 11.25 3.66
CA LEU A 67 -0.68 10.79 2.97
C LEU A 67 -0.28 10.12 1.65
N ASN A 68 -0.61 8.85 1.50
CA ASN A 68 -0.47 8.10 0.25
C ASN A 68 -1.84 7.94 -0.40
N LEU A 69 -2.00 8.46 -1.62
CA LEU A 69 -3.21 8.31 -2.41
C LEU A 69 -3.03 7.18 -3.43
N GLU A 70 -3.75 6.08 -3.25
CA GLU A 70 -3.87 5.04 -4.26
C GLU A 70 -4.92 5.46 -5.30
N MET A 71 -4.60 5.30 -6.58
CA MET A 71 -5.44 5.77 -7.67
C MET A 71 -5.18 5.05 -8.99
N ALA A 72 -6.21 5.01 -9.86
CA ALA A 72 -6.03 4.65 -11.26
C ALA A 72 -5.23 5.73 -12.01
N ALA A 73 -4.52 5.32 -13.08
CA ALA A 73 -3.77 6.26 -13.92
C ALA A 73 -4.66 6.98 -14.96
N THR A 74 -5.86 7.43 -14.58
CA THR A 74 -6.79 8.19 -15.45
C THR A 74 -6.53 9.69 -15.33
N ASP A 75 -7.01 10.47 -16.30
CA ASP A 75 -6.82 11.93 -16.27
C ASP A 75 -7.53 12.56 -15.07
N GLU A 76 -8.76 12.12 -14.76
CA GLU A 76 -9.53 12.58 -13.59
C GLU A 76 -8.73 12.39 -12.29
N MET A 77 -8.20 11.17 -12.07
CA MET A 77 -7.48 10.88 -10.84
C MET A 77 -6.16 11.66 -10.75
N VAL A 78 -5.48 11.85 -11.87
CA VAL A 78 -4.25 12.66 -11.92
C VAL A 78 -4.55 14.14 -11.59
N GLU A 79 -5.64 14.70 -12.10
CA GLU A 79 -6.07 16.08 -11.78
C GLU A 79 -6.40 16.21 -10.28
N ILE A 80 -7.13 15.24 -9.71
CA ILE A 80 -7.44 15.21 -8.28
C ILE A 80 -6.16 15.13 -7.46
N ALA A 81 -5.22 14.24 -7.80
CA ALA A 81 -3.95 14.11 -7.09
C ALA A 81 -3.13 15.41 -7.16
N CYS A 82 -3.02 16.04 -8.35
CA CYS A 82 -2.29 17.29 -8.53
C CYS A 82 -2.91 18.47 -7.75
N ALA A 83 -4.24 18.49 -7.60
CA ALA A 83 -4.93 19.47 -6.77
C ALA A 83 -4.75 19.21 -5.27
N LEU A 84 -4.82 17.93 -4.85
CA LEU A 84 -4.71 17.50 -3.45
C LEU A 84 -3.29 17.62 -2.92
N LYS A 85 -2.28 17.32 -3.76
CA LYS A 85 -0.84 17.27 -3.43
C LYS A 85 -0.54 16.38 -2.22
N PRO A 86 -0.88 15.08 -2.27
CA PRO A 86 -0.43 14.15 -1.25
C PRO A 86 1.10 14.01 -1.29
N GLU A 87 1.71 13.52 -0.23
CA GLU A 87 3.15 13.23 -0.20
C GLU A 87 3.53 12.14 -1.21
N MET A 88 2.63 11.17 -1.41
CA MET A 88 2.82 10.08 -2.38
C MET A 88 1.50 9.79 -3.12
N ALA A 89 1.60 9.49 -4.41
CA ALA A 89 0.51 8.92 -5.19
C ALA A 89 0.95 7.57 -5.74
N MET A 90 0.19 6.52 -5.43
CA MET A 90 0.47 5.16 -5.88
C MET A 90 -0.49 4.75 -7.00
N LEU A 91 0.08 4.43 -8.15
CA LEU A 91 -0.67 3.95 -9.29
C LEU A 91 -0.98 2.45 -9.11
N VAL A 92 -2.27 2.13 -9.10
CA VAL A 92 -2.78 0.78 -8.94
C VAL A 92 -3.65 0.37 -10.13
N PRO A 93 -3.80 -0.93 -10.43
CA PRO A 93 -4.80 -1.38 -11.40
C PRO A 93 -6.19 -1.17 -10.81
N GLU A 94 -7.14 -0.75 -11.64
CA GLU A 94 -8.55 -0.73 -11.31
C GLU A 94 -9.36 -1.42 -12.38
N GLY A 95 -10.01 -2.55 -12.01
CA GLY A 95 -11.06 -3.19 -12.78
C GLY A 95 -12.41 -2.91 -12.14
N ARG A 96 -13.45 -2.62 -12.95
CA ARG A 96 -14.80 -2.33 -12.42
C ARG A 96 -15.42 -3.50 -11.68
N GLU A 97 -15.02 -4.73 -12.03
CA GLU A 97 -15.56 -5.97 -11.44
C GLU A 97 -14.66 -6.55 -10.34
N GLU A 98 -13.45 -6.02 -10.13
CA GLU A 98 -12.53 -6.49 -9.09
C GLU A 98 -13.03 -6.12 -7.69
N ILE A 99 -13.18 -7.12 -6.83
CA ILE A 99 -13.51 -6.93 -5.40
C ILE A 99 -12.29 -6.39 -4.65
N THR A 100 -11.11 -6.94 -4.98
CA THR A 100 -9.80 -6.50 -4.48
C THR A 100 -8.80 -6.44 -5.63
N THR A 101 -7.66 -5.79 -5.42
CA THR A 101 -6.56 -5.80 -6.38
C THR A 101 -5.93 -7.21 -6.40
N GLU A 102 -6.20 -8.00 -7.46
CA GLU A 102 -5.74 -9.39 -7.55
C GLU A 102 -4.36 -9.51 -8.18
N SER A 103 -3.88 -8.47 -8.86
CA SER A 103 -2.57 -8.41 -9.53
C SER A 103 -1.95 -7.02 -9.42
N GLY A 104 -0.64 -6.92 -9.68
CA GLY A 104 0.05 -5.65 -9.84
C GLY A 104 -0.37 -4.90 -11.11
N LEU A 105 -0.07 -3.60 -11.15
CA LEU A 105 -0.24 -2.76 -12.33
C LEU A 105 0.70 -3.26 -13.45
N ASP A 106 0.16 -3.48 -14.64
CA ASP A 106 0.97 -3.77 -15.83
C ASP A 106 1.65 -2.50 -16.33
N VAL A 107 2.83 -2.22 -15.77
CA VAL A 107 3.64 -1.05 -16.14
C VAL A 107 4.31 -1.26 -17.50
N ALA A 108 4.82 -2.46 -17.76
CA ALA A 108 5.50 -2.79 -19.00
C ALA A 108 4.58 -2.65 -20.24
N GLY A 109 3.33 -3.06 -20.12
CA GLY A 109 2.33 -2.93 -21.17
C GLY A 109 1.78 -1.51 -21.38
N LYS A 110 2.01 -0.59 -20.41
CA LYS A 110 1.41 0.76 -20.42
C LYS A 110 2.44 1.88 -20.25
N GLU A 111 3.72 1.65 -20.57
CA GLU A 111 4.83 2.57 -20.27
C GLU A 111 4.59 4.02 -20.74
N ALA A 112 4.15 4.21 -21.99
CA ALA A 112 3.97 5.55 -22.55
C ALA A 112 2.96 6.38 -21.75
N ARG A 113 1.82 5.78 -21.37
CA ARG A 113 0.79 6.44 -20.56
C ARG A 113 1.30 6.71 -19.15
N LEU A 114 1.87 5.71 -18.49
CA LEU A 114 2.33 5.82 -17.11
C LEU A 114 3.50 6.78 -16.97
N LYS A 115 4.39 6.85 -17.94
CA LYS A 115 5.47 7.85 -17.97
C LYS A 115 4.93 9.28 -17.99
N SER A 116 3.88 9.53 -18.79
CA SER A 116 3.22 10.84 -18.80
C SER A 116 2.57 11.17 -17.45
N VAL A 117 1.92 10.20 -16.81
CA VAL A 117 1.32 10.39 -15.48
C VAL A 117 2.38 10.65 -14.42
N VAL A 118 3.45 9.86 -14.38
CA VAL A 118 4.56 10.04 -13.44
C VAL A 118 5.20 11.41 -13.59
N ALA A 119 5.38 11.91 -14.83
CA ALA A 119 5.91 13.24 -15.08
C ALA A 119 4.98 14.34 -14.52
N LYS A 120 3.66 14.25 -14.76
CA LYS A 120 2.68 15.21 -14.21
C LYS A 120 2.67 15.22 -12.68
N LEU A 121 2.76 14.05 -12.04
CA LEU A 121 2.85 13.94 -10.56
C LEU A 121 4.14 14.60 -10.06
N ALA A 122 5.28 14.35 -10.72
CA ALA A 122 6.56 14.95 -10.37
C ALA A 122 6.54 16.47 -10.51
N ASP A 123 5.95 17.02 -11.59
CA ASP A 123 5.78 18.47 -11.79
C ASP A 123 4.93 19.11 -10.69
N ALA A 124 3.96 18.35 -10.12
CA ALA A 124 3.16 18.79 -8.98
C ALA A 124 3.87 18.62 -7.61
N GLY A 125 5.10 18.09 -7.60
CA GLY A 125 5.87 17.82 -6.38
C GLY A 125 5.43 16.57 -5.62
N ILE A 126 4.72 15.63 -6.27
CA ILE A 126 4.18 14.42 -5.69
C ILE A 126 5.14 13.25 -5.98
N MET A 127 5.48 12.48 -4.93
CA MET A 127 6.27 11.26 -5.11
C MET A 127 5.43 10.17 -5.78
N SER A 128 5.86 9.68 -6.93
CA SER A 128 5.16 8.60 -7.63
C SER A 128 5.56 7.23 -7.11
N SER A 129 4.58 6.38 -6.82
CA SER A 129 4.71 4.96 -6.51
C SER A 129 3.94 4.13 -7.52
N VAL A 130 4.39 2.90 -7.78
CA VAL A 130 3.65 1.92 -8.59
C VAL A 130 3.51 0.63 -7.79
N PHE A 131 2.30 0.06 -7.80
CA PHE A 131 2.01 -1.24 -7.21
C PHE A 131 2.16 -2.32 -8.27
N ILE A 132 3.16 -3.19 -8.14
CA ILE A 132 3.55 -4.16 -9.20
C ILE A 132 3.76 -5.56 -8.64
N ASP A 133 3.59 -6.56 -9.49
CA ASP A 133 4.00 -7.92 -9.19
C ASP A 133 5.53 -8.05 -9.13
N ALA A 134 6.03 -9.06 -8.42
CA ALA A 134 7.46 -9.35 -8.26
C ALA A 134 8.08 -9.94 -9.52
N LEU A 135 7.97 -9.24 -10.64
CA LEU A 135 8.44 -9.63 -11.97
C LEU A 135 9.52 -8.66 -12.46
N PRO A 136 10.68 -9.14 -12.93
CA PRO A 136 11.78 -8.28 -13.38
C PRO A 136 11.36 -7.25 -14.43
N GLU A 137 10.56 -7.66 -15.43
CA GLU A 137 10.08 -6.75 -16.48
C GLU A 137 9.23 -5.59 -15.93
N GLN A 138 8.46 -5.80 -14.86
CA GLN A 138 7.67 -4.75 -14.23
C GLN A 138 8.56 -3.78 -13.44
N VAL A 139 9.57 -4.31 -12.74
CA VAL A 139 10.56 -3.49 -12.00
C VAL A 139 11.36 -2.60 -12.97
N ASP A 140 11.86 -3.18 -14.08
CA ASP A 140 12.60 -2.44 -15.09
C ASP A 140 11.73 -1.35 -15.75
N ALA A 141 10.47 -1.68 -16.06
CA ALA A 141 9.52 -0.73 -16.63
C ALA A 141 9.21 0.42 -15.64
N ALA A 142 9.07 0.14 -14.34
CA ALA A 142 8.89 1.15 -13.32
C ALA A 142 10.05 2.16 -13.28
N ALA A 143 11.29 1.69 -13.42
CA ALA A 143 12.44 2.57 -13.51
C ALA A 143 12.41 3.42 -14.79
N ARG A 144 12.07 2.82 -15.96
CA ARG A 144 12.01 3.54 -17.24
C ARG A 144 10.94 4.64 -17.26
N ILE A 145 9.83 4.48 -16.57
CA ILE A 145 8.80 5.53 -16.46
C ILE A 145 9.17 6.61 -15.44
N GLY A 146 10.23 6.41 -14.62
CA GLY A 146 10.73 7.36 -13.64
C GLY A 146 10.03 7.31 -12.28
N ALA A 147 9.39 6.19 -11.94
CA ALA A 147 8.80 5.96 -10.62
C ALA A 147 9.86 6.11 -9.52
N LYS A 148 9.48 6.65 -8.37
CA LYS A 148 10.39 6.83 -7.22
C LYS A 148 10.28 5.70 -6.21
N VAL A 149 9.14 5.05 -6.17
CA VAL A 149 8.81 3.96 -5.25
C VAL A 149 8.20 2.81 -6.04
N CYS A 150 8.59 1.58 -5.72
CA CYS A 150 7.88 0.38 -6.12
C CYS A 150 7.34 -0.32 -4.89
N GLU A 151 6.04 -0.51 -4.84
CA GLU A 151 5.41 -1.42 -3.89
C GLU A 151 5.24 -2.78 -4.54
N ILE A 152 5.93 -3.77 -3.97
CA ILE A 152 5.83 -5.16 -4.45
C ILE A 152 4.60 -5.83 -3.83
N HIS A 153 3.76 -6.38 -4.71
CA HIS A 153 2.54 -7.10 -4.36
C HIS A 153 2.86 -8.38 -3.58
N THR A 154 2.39 -8.45 -2.34
CA THR A 154 2.62 -9.60 -1.45
C THR A 154 1.46 -10.60 -1.40
N GLY A 155 0.41 -10.40 -2.22
CA GLY A 155 -0.75 -11.30 -2.29
C GLY A 155 -0.41 -12.77 -2.59
N PRO A 156 0.41 -13.08 -3.61
CA PRO A 156 0.82 -14.46 -3.89
C PRO A 156 1.47 -15.16 -2.69
N TYR A 157 2.36 -14.45 -1.98
CA TYR A 157 2.94 -14.94 -0.73
C TYR A 157 1.88 -15.20 0.35
N ALA A 158 0.97 -14.25 0.56
CA ALA A 158 -0.07 -14.37 1.59
C ALA A 158 -1.02 -15.54 1.29
N HIS A 159 -1.38 -15.74 0.03
CA HIS A 159 -2.19 -16.88 -0.43
C HIS A 159 -1.46 -18.22 -0.21
N ALA A 160 -0.18 -18.31 -0.61
CA ALA A 160 0.63 -19.51 -0.39
C ALA A 160 0.74 -19.82 1.12
N PHE A 161 1.00 -18.81 1.95
CA PHE A 161 1.06 -18.94 3.41
C PHE A 161 -0.24 -19.47 3.99
N HIS A 162 -1.39 -18.94 3.59
CA HIS A 162 -2.70 -19.41 4.07
C HIS A 162 -2.98 -20.84 3.58
N ALA A 163 -2.77 -21.13 2.30
CA ALA A 163 -3.03 -22.44 1.69
C ALA A 163 -2.16 -23.56 2.27
N LYS A 164 -0.98 -23.22 2.81
CA LYS A 164 -0.07 -24.16 3.48
C LYS A 164 -0.23 -24.19 5.01
N GLY A 165 -1.37 -23.78 5.54
CA GLY A 165 -1.66 -23.84 6.97
C GLY A 165 -0.77 -22.94 7.82
N ARG A 166 -0.26 -21.85 7.24
CA ARG A 166 0.68 -20.88 7.85
C ARG A 166 2.09 -21.44 8.10
N ASP A 167 2.47 -22.47 7.38
CA ASP A 167 3.82 -23.03 7.43
C ASP A 167 4.79 -22.13 6.65
N ARG A 168 5.68 -21.46 7.40
CA ARG A 168 6.70 -20.55 6.83
C ARG A 168 7.82 -21.29 6.10
N GLU A 169 8.01 -22.57 6.38
CA GLU A 169 9.10 -23.38 5.82
C GLU A 169 8.65 -24.16 4.57
N SER A 170 7.36 -24.13 4.23
CA SER A 170 6.90 -24.79 3.02
C SER A 170 7.56 -24.22 1.77
N ALA A 171 7.95 -25.07 0.84
CA ALA A 171 8.66 -24.67 -0.38
C ALA A 171 7.91 -23.58 -1.18
N ALA A 172 6.57 -23.62 -1.18
CA ALA A 172 5.75 -22.61 -1.86
C ALA A 172 5.88 -21.22 -1.20
N VAL A 173 5.84 -21.15 0.14
CA VAL A 173 5.98 -19.89 0.88
C VAL A 173 7.40 -19.34 0.72
N VAL A 174 8.42 -20.19 0.85
CA VAL A 174 9.82 -19.81 0.67
C VAL A 174 10.07 -19.27 -0.74
N ALA A 175 9.48 -19.88 -1.77
CA ALA A 175 9.61 -19.42 -3.15
C ALA A 175 8.99 -18.02 -3.35
N GLU A 176 7.81 -17.75 -2.78
CA GLU A 176 7.17 -16.42 -2.91
C GLU A 176 7.94 -15.33 -2.16
N ILE A 177 8.44 -15.62 -0.96
CA ILE A 177 9.32 -14.68 -0.23
C ILE A 177 10.61 -14.39 -1.02
N ALA A 178 11.20 -15.40 -1.67
CA ALA A 178 12.37 -15.21 -2.50
C ALA A 178 12.09 -14.26 -3.68
N LYS A 179 10.94 -14.37 -4.35
CA LYS A 179 10.55 -13.46 -5.43
C LYS A 179 10.45 -12.01 -4.92
N ILE A 180 9.81 -11.78 -3.77
CA ILE A 180 9.69 -10.44 -3.18
C ILE A 180 11.07 -9.87 -2.84
N ARG A 181 11.95 -10.68 -2.23
CA ARG A 181 13.33 -10.31 -1.91
C ARG A 181 14.11 -9.90 -3.16
N ASP A 182 14.06 -10.71 -4.20
CA ASP A 182 14.83 -10.52 -5.43
C ASP A 182 14.32 -9.29 -6.20
N ALA A 183 12.99 -9.10 -6.28
CA ALA A 183 12.38 -7.88 -6.82
C ALA A 183 12.77 -6.65 -6.01
N GLY A 184 12.74 -6.71 -4.68
CA GLY A 184 13.15 -5.61 -3.80
C GLY A 184 14.63 -5.24 -3.97
N ALA A 185 15.51 -6.22 -4.18
CA ALA A 185 16.92 -5.98 -4.49
C ALA A 185 17.07 -5.25 -5.83
N ALA A 186 16.34 -5.67 -6.88
CA ALA A 186 16.34 -5.03 -8.19
C ALA A 186 15.79 -3.58 -8.13
N VAL A 187 14.68 -3.35 -7.42
CA VAL A 187 14.12 -2.00 -7.19
C VAL A 187 15.18 -1.07 -6.61
N ARG A 188 15.90 -1.51 -5.59
CA ARG A 188 16.95 -0.72 -4.93
C ARG A 188 18.16 -0.49 -5.83
N ALA A 189 18.57 -1.51 -6.60
CA ALA A 189 19.69 -1.39 -7.54
C ALA A 189 19.40 -0.33 -8.64
N LEU A 190 18.13 -0.14 -9.00
CA LEU A 190 17.68 0.88 -9.94
C LEU A 190 17.41 2.25 -9.28
N GLY A 191 17.76 2.43 -8.00
CA GLY A 191 17.64 3.70 -7.28
C GLY A 191 16.23 4.05 -6.81
N MET A 192 15.30 3.11 -6.82
CA MET A 192 13.94 3.29 -6.33
C MET A 192 13.81 2.82 -4.87
N ARG A 193 12.81 3.34 -4.15
CA ARG A 193 12.47 2.86 -2.82
C ARG A 193 11.66 1.56 -2.91
N PHE A 194 12.06 0.55 -2.15
CA PHE A 194 11.35 -0.73 -2.05
C PHE A 194 10.32 -0.69 -0.93
N ASN A 195 9.05 -0.70 -1.30
CA ASN A 195 7.91 -0.90 -0.42
C ASN A 195 7.24 -2.24 -0.73
N ALA A 196 6.43 -2.75 0.19
CA ALA A 196 5.64 -3.96 -0.02
C ALA A 196 4.27 -3.85 0.66
N GLY A 197 3.28 -4.53 0.11
CA GLY A 197 1.92 -4.46 0.64
C GLY A 197 0.96 -5.46 0.01
N HIS A 198 -0.26 -5.37 0.46
CA HIS A 198 -1.40 -6.21 0.12
C HIS A 198 -1.41 -7.58 0.80
N ALA A 199 -2.55 -7.94 1.41
CA ALA A 199 -2.83 -9.21 2.10
C ALA A 199 -1.91 -9.55 3.29
N LEU A 200 -1.07 -8.60 3.74
CA LEU A 200 -0.29 -8.77 4.97
C LEU A 200 -1.19 -8.68 6.20
N ASN A 201 -0.85 -9.50 7.21
CA ASN A 201 -1.60 -9.60 8.47
C ASN A 201 -0.67 -9.93 9.65
N TYR A 202 -1.23 -10.06 10.85
CA TYR A 202 -0.47 -10.32 12.09
C TYR A 202 0.29 -11.64 12.12
N PHE A 203 0.02 -12.57 11.20
CA PHE A 203 0.65 -13.89 11.16
C PHE A 203 1.74 -13.99 10.10
N ASN A 204 1.65 -13.15 9.05
CA ASN A 204 2.52 -13.25 7.87
C ASN A 204 3.39 -12.02 7.61
N VAL A 205 3.27 -10.94 8.39
CA VAL A 205 4.00 -9.68 8.15
C VAL A 205 5.51 -9.80 8.40
N GLN A 206 5.92 -10.56 9.41
CA GLN A 206 7.32 -10.58 9.86
C GLN A 206 8.32 -11.08 8.79
N PRO A 207 8.06 -12.16 8.03
CA PRO A 207 8.97 -12.57 6.95
C PRO A 207 9.20 -11.49 5.88
N VAL A 208 8.18 -10.69 5.56
CA VAL A 208 8.33 -9.57 4.61
C VAL A 208 9.07 -8.40 5.27
N ALA A 209 8.73 -8.08 6.52
CA ALA A 209 9.40 -7.02 7.27
C ALA A 209 10.91 -7.30 7.50
N SER A 210 11.33 -8.56 7.54
CA SER A 210 12.75 -8.93 7.69
C SER A 210 13.56 -8.84 6.39
N LEU A 211 12.93 -8.59 5.24
CA LEU A 211 13.64 -8.51 3.97
C LEU A 211 14.56 -7.29 3.91
N PRO A 212 15.79 -7.45 3.37
CA PRO A 212 16.75 -6.35 3.30
C PRO A 212 16.24 -5.17 2.49
N GLY A 213 16.20 -4.00 3.10
CA GLY A 213 15.90 -2.74 2.42
C GLY A 213 14.44 -2.42 2.20
N VAL A 214 13.51 -3.16 2.79
CA VAL A 214 12.11 -2.75 2.87
C VAL A 214 12.04 -1.39 3.57
N GLY A 215 11.46 -0.40 2.89
CA GLY A 215 11.29 0.96 3.39
C GLY A 215 9.97 1.15 4.13
N GLU A 216 8.88 0.59 3.59
CA GLU A 216 7.55 0.76 4.12
C GLU A 216 6.64 -0.42 3.78
N LEU A 217 5.74 -0.74 4.69
CA LEU A 217 4.67 -1.72 4.49
C LEU A 217 3.31 -1.03 4.51
N HIS A 218 2.49 -1.27 3.47
CA HIS A 218 1.11 -0.77 3.42
C HIS A 218 0.15 -1.90 3.81
N ILE A 219 -0.60 -1.70 4.91
CA ILE A 219 -1.47 -2.71 5.48
C ILE A 219 -2.82 -2.09 5.86
N GLY A 220 -3.91 -2.64 5.33
CA GLY A 220 -5.27 -2.12 5.58
C GLY A 220 -6.19 -3.15 6.23
N HIS A 221 -6.69 -4.08 5.42
CA HIS A 221 -7.76 -5.00 5.81
C HIS A 221 -7.52 -5.70 7.16
N ALA A 222 -6.33 -6.24 7.38
CA ALA A 222 -6.00 -6.95 8.62
C ALA A 222 -6.07 -6.04 9.87
N ILE A 223 -5.61 -4.79 9.75
CA ILE A 223 -5.65 -3.80 10.83
C ILE A 223 -7.09 -3.41 11.15
N VAL A 224 -7.90 -3.11 10.13
CA VAL A 224 -9.31 -2.76 10.32
C VAL A 224 -10.09 -3.95 10.88
N SER A 225 -9.86 -5.16 10.37
CA SER A 225 -10.46 -6.38 10.92
C SER A 225 -10.12 -6.59 12.40
N ARG A 226 -8.84 -6.43 12.78
CA ARG A 226 -8.40 -6.54 14.18
C ARG A 226 -9.02 -5.44 15.05
N SER A 227 -9.22 -4.26 14.50
CA SER A 227 -9.75 -3.11 15.23
C SER A 227 -11.17 -3.32 15.76
N LEU A 228 -11.96 -4.20 15.16
CA LEU A 228 -13.30 -4.57 15.64
C LEU A 228 -13.27 -5.19 17.05
N PHE A 229 -12.14 -5.75 17.46
CA PHE A 229 -11.98 -6.45 18.74
C PHE A 229 -11.17 -5.67 19.77
N VAL A 230 -10.26 -4.77 19.32
CA VAL A 230 -9.32 -4.09 20.22
C VAL A 230 -9.29 -2.57 20.05
N GLY A 231 -10.02 -2.04 19.08
CA GLY A 231 -9.94 -0.64 18.66
C GLY A 231 -8.77 -0.37 17.72
N LEU A 232 -8.90 0.67 16.87
CA LEU A 232 -7.96 0.90 15.75
C LEU A 232 -6.55 1.27 16.24
N ARG A 233 -6.43 2.13 17.23
CA ARG A 233 -5.14 2.54 17.81
C ARG A 233 -4.34 1.34 18.30
N GLU A 234 -4.97 0.44 19.02
CA GLU A 234 -4.31 -0.76 19.54
C GLU A 234 -3.96 -1.74 18.42
N ALA A 235 -4.83 -1.91 17.43
CA ALA A 235 -4.56 -2.75 16.26
C ALA A 235 -3.31 -2.26 15.51
N VAL A 236 -3.19 -0.95 15.28
CA VAL A 236 -2.00 -0.35 14.64
C VAL A 236 -0.76 -0.55 15.50
N ARG A 237 -0.86 -0.31 16.82
CA ARG A 237 0.26 -0.50 17.75
C ARG A 237 0.80 -1.94 17.73
N GLN A 238 -0.10 -2.93 17.70
CA GLN A 238 0.27 -4.36 17.60
C GLN A 238 0.98 -4.67 16.28
N MET A 239 0.47 -4.15 15.15
CA MET A 239 1.11 -4.36 13.84
C MET A 239 2.49 -3.71 13.79
N LYS A 240 2.61 -2.47 14.30
CA LYS A 240 3.90 -1.77 14.35
C LYS A 240 4.94 -2.48 15.22
N ALA A 241 4.50 -3.11 16.32
CA ALA A 241 5.37 -3.92 17.17
C ALA A 241 5.95 -5.12 16.41
N LEU A 242 5.11 -5.89 15.70
CA LEU A 242 5.56 -7.03 14.89
C LEU A 242 6.58 -6.63 13.80
N ILE A 243 6.35 -5.48 13.15
CA ILE A 243 7.27 -4.96 12.13
C ILE A 243 8.62 -4.59 12.76
N ARG A 244 8.61 -3.95 13.94
CA ARG A 244 9.84 -3.57 14.66
C ARG A 244 10.63 -4.78 15.13
N GLU A 245 9.97 -5.78 15.67
CA GLU A 245 10.60 -7.03 16.11
C GLU A 245 11.30 -7.75 14.96
N ALA A 246 10.66 -7.78 13.77
CA ALA A 246 11.25 -8.43 12.59
C ALA A 246 12.42 -7.66 11.98
N ALA A 247 12.51 -6.35 12.18
CA ALA A 247 13.56 -5.49 11.64
C ALA A 247 14.87 -5.52 12.48
N VAL A 248 14.86 -6.16 13.64
CA VAL A 248 16.07 -6.36 14.46
C VAL A 248 16.80 -7.60 13.93
N PRO A 249 18.07 -7.50 13.49
CA PRO A 249 18.86 -8.69 13.17
C PRO A 249 18.89 -9.60 14.40
N PHE A 250 18.62 -10.87 14.22
CA PHE A 250 18.97 -11.88 15.25
C PHE A 250 20.50 -11.95 15.28
N ASP A 251 21.10 -11.49 16.38
CA ASP A 251 22.53 -11.65 16.68
C ASP A 251 22.90 -13.14 16.80
#